data_e4042c7023d71e66f8d90ef5833d8c61
#
_entry.id   e4042c7023d71e66f8d90ef5833d8c61
#
_cell.length_a   1.000
_cell.length_b   1.000
_cell.length_c   1.000
_cell.angle_alpha   90.00
_cell.angle_beta   90.00
_cell.angle_gamma   90.00
#
_symmetry.space_group_name_H-M   'P 1'
#
loop_
_entity.id
_entity.type
_entity.pdbx_description
1 polymer ?
#
loop_
_entity_poly.entity_id
_entity_poly.type
_entity_poly.pdbx_seq_one_letter_code
_entity_poly.pdbx_strand_id
1 'polypeptide(L)'
;MFDIEKAKQNSSFRELKHSKISSKFLSLDGKNLLNLGSNDYLGIASNRALRDEFLQICLGSEWYFGSGASRLVYTSSDEFDRLESWFEAKFHKSAVIFNSGYCANLSCISALNSNDTLFIADKLIHASMIDALKLSNAKFKRYAHNDNEALESLVKQNCDKFKHIIILSEAIFSMDGDRADIDFMLSLKKRYDGVMLYIDLAHSFFALDELGISARLSCDIDFMLITLGKALGSSGAVILSSNKFKDIFINSARSLIYSTALAPINVAWSNFVLSKDYTKERENLANLINFLGLNSTHISPFIVGDNAKTLKLSNSLKSLGYFIPAIRPPTVPEGKARLRISLRADLEIDDLVSLKRILDENGSR
;
A
#
# COMPACT_ATOMS: atom_id res chain seq x y z
N MET A 1 3.47 -19.19 -22.06
CA MET A 1 4.79 -18.60 -21.74
C MET A 1 4.71 -17.09 -22.04
N PHE A 2 5.39 -16.26 -21.26
CA PHE A 2 5.41 -14.79 -21.49
C PHE A 2 6.18 -14.48 -22.78
N ASP A 3 5.58 -13.70 -23.69
CA ASP A 3 6.18 -13.33 -24.98
C ASP A 3 7.02 -12.06 -24.81
N ILE A 4 8.32 -12.23 -24.71
CA ILE A 4 9.29 -11.15 -24.49
C ILE A 4 9.35 -10.19 -25.67
N GLU A 5 9.35 -10.70 -26.91
CA GLU A 5 9.46 -9.86 -28.11
C GLU A 5 8.21 -9.00 -28.32
N LYS A 6 7.03 -9.57 -28.11
CA LYS A 6 5.77 -8.80 -28.09
C LYS A 6 5.77 -7.75 -27.00
N ALA A 7 6.30 -8.07 -25.80
CA ALA A 7 6.41 -7.10 -24.71
C ALA A 7 7.34 -5.93 -25.06
N LYS A 8 8.46 -6.17 -25.74
CA LYS A 8 9.36 -5.12 -26.25
C LYS A 8 8.68 -4.25 -27.31
N GLN A 9 8.01 -4.87 -28.29
CA GLN A 9 7.29 -4.16 -29.35
C GLN A 9 6.20 -3.21 -28.79
N ASN A 10 5.45 -3.67 -27.79
CA ASN A 10 4.38 -2.91 -27.16
C ASN A 10 4.87 -1.97 -26.04
N SER A 11 6.19 -1.79 -25.88
CA SER A 11 6.78 -0.96 -24.83
C SER A 11 6.29 -1.34 -23.39
N SER A 12 5.97 -2.63 -23.17
CA SER A 12 5.55 -3.17 -21.88
C SER A 12 6.64 -4.01 -21.18
N PHE A 13 7.79 -4.20 -21.83
CA PHE A 13 8.93 -4.92 -21.26
C PHE A 13 9.49 -4.18 -20.04
N ARG A 14 9.84 -4.95 -19.00
CA ARG A 14 10.36 -4.43 -17.73
C ARG A 14 11.75 -4.96 -17.47
N GLU A 15 12.60 -4.11 -16.91
CA GLU A 15 13.98 -4.43 -16.52
C GLU A 15 14.23 -4.01 -15.09
N LEU A 16 15.04 -4.78 -14.37
CA LEU A 16 15.60 -4.37 -13.09
C LEU A 16 16.74 -3.38 -13.35
N LYS A 17 16.65 -2.19 -12.78
CA LYS A 17 17.67 -1.16 -12.95
C LYS A 17 18.53 -1.06 -11.71
N HIS A 18 19.85 -0.99 -11.90
CA HIS A 18 20.76 -0.73 -10.81
C HIS A 18 20.65 0.74 -10.40
N SER A 19 20.33 0.98 -9.14
CA SER A 19 20.18 2.34 -8.59
C SER A 19 20.59 2.40 -7.12
N LYS A 20 20.94 3.61 -6.66
CA LYS A 20 21.23 3.88 -5.25
C LYS A 20 20.33 5.03 -4.76
N ILE A 21 19.75 4.87 -3.58
CA ILE A 21 18.95 5.91 -2.93
C ILE A 21 19.80 6.64 -1.91
N SER A 22 19.69 7.98 -1.88
CA SER A 22 20.30 8.86 -0.89
C SER A 22 19.32 9.98 -0.57
N SER A 23 18.64 9.89 0.59
CA SER A 23 17.57 10.81 0.98
C SER A 23 16.51 10.92 -0.14
N LYS A 24 16.16 12.12 -0.56
CA LYS A 24 15.20 12.41 -1.65
C LYS A 24 15.72 12.13 -3.06
N PHE A 25 16.97 11.68 -3.21
CA PHE A 25 17.59 11.45 -4.52
C PHE A 25 17.77 9.98 -4.86
N LEU A 26 17.70 9.69 -6.15
CA LEU A 26 17.99 8.40 -6.77
C LEU A 26 19.16 8.56 -7.76
N SER A 27 20.26 7.85 -7.53
CA SER A 27 21.34 7.72 -8.52
C SER A 27 21.00 6.59 -9.48
N LEU A 28 20.80 6.90 -10.74
CA LEU A 28 20.45 5.97 -11.81
C LEU A 28 21.17 6.34 -13.10
N ASP A 29 21.87 5.38 -13.71
CA ASP A 29 22.66 5.58 -14.95
C ASP A 29 23.64 6.76 -14.83
N GLY A 30 24.33 6.90 -13.68
CA GLY A 30 25.29 7.97 -13.40
C GLY A 30 24.67 9.36 -13.14
N LYS A 31 23.35 9.49 -13.15
CA LYS A 31 22.63 10.75 -12.86
C LYS A 31 22.05 10.71 -11.45
N ASN A 32 22.12 11.85 -10.76
CA ASN A 32 21.42 12.05 -9.49
C ASN A 32 20.07 12.73 -9.77
N LEU A 33 18.99 12.04 -9.48
CA LEU A 33 17.63 12.43 -9.86
C LEU A 33 16.78 12.62 -8.60
N LEU A 34 15.95 13.66 -8.57
CA LEU A 34 14.92 13.80 -7.53
C LEU A 34 13.93 12.65 -7.63
N ASN A 35 13.76 11.87 -6.56
CA ASN A 35 13.01 10.63 -6.58
C ASN A 35 11.52 10.87 -6.27
N LEU A 36 10.73 10.99 -7.30
CA LEU A 36 9.27 11.13 -7.23
C LEU A 36 8.54 9.81 -7.56
N GLY A 37 9.22 8.67 -7.44
CA GLY A 37 8.67 7.33 -7.69
C GLY A 37 8.64 6.43 -6.44
N SER A 38 9.11 6.92 -5.30
CA SER A 38 9.20 6.13 -4.06
C SER A 38 7.87 6.09 -3.30
N ASN A 39 7.63 4.97 -2.61
CA ASN A 39 6.56 4.87 -1.62
C ASN A 39 7.03 5.20 -0.18
N ASP A 40 8.26 5.64 0.00
CA ASP A 40 8.81 6.16 1.26
C ASP A 40 8.28 7.59 1.51
N TYR A 41 6.97 7.71 1.77
CA TYR A 41 6.25 8.98 1.76
C TYR A 41 6.71 9.98 2.82
N LEU A 42 7.21 9.51 3.96
CA LEU A 42 7.78 10.37 4.99
C LEU A 42 9.30 10.49 4.95
N GLY A 43 9.97 9.80 3.98
CA GLY A 43 11.42 9.82 3.85
C GLY A 43 12.16 9.02 4.93
N ILE A 44 11.46 8.15 5.67
CA ILE A 44 11.97 7.40 6.83
C ILE A 44 12.99 6.34 6.40
N ALA A 45 12.67 5.54 5.37
CA ALA A 45 13.52 4.44 4.92
C ALA A 45 14.91 4.94 4.46
N SER A 46 14.97 6.17 3.94
CA SER A 46 16.20 6.77 3.44
C SER A 46 16.84 7.77 4.42
N ASN A 47 16.29 7.93 5.63
CA ASN A 47 16.79 8.86 6.64
C ASN A 47 18.01 8.28 7.37
N ARG A 48 19.17 8.86 7.08
CA ARG A 48 20.44 8.40 7.65
C ARG A 48 20.54 8.64 9.16
N ALA A 49 20.01 9.76 9.65
CA ALA A 49 20.09 10.09 11.08
C ALA A 49 19.25 9.10 11.91
N LEU A 50 18.02 8.80 11.48
CA LEU A 50 17.18 7.77 12.13
C LEU A 50 17.84 6.40 12.11
N ARG A 51 18.44 6.01 10.98
CA ARG A 51 19.17 4.76 10.86
C ARG A 51 20.33 4.68 11.85
N ASP A 52 21.17 5.74 11.89
CA ASP A 52 22.35 5.76 12.74
C ASP A 52 21.97 5.74 14.23
N GLU A 53 20.89 6.45 14.64
CA GLU A 53 20.30 6.37 15.97
C GLU A 53 19.83 4.95 16.31
N PHE A 54 19.07 4.31 15.41
CA PHE A 54 18.61 2.94 15.60
C PHE A 54 19.76 1.94 15.73
N LEU A 55 20.81 2.08 14.92
CA LEU A 55 21.99 1.20 14.98
C LEU A 55 22.73 1.29 16.33
N GLN A 56 22.74 2.45 16.98
CA GLN A 56 23.30 2.58 18.34
C GLN A 56 22.48 1.78 19.34
N ILE A 57 21.15 1.75 19.21
CA ILE A 57 20.28 0.92 20.05
C ILE A 57 20.52 -0.57 19.78
N CYS A 58 20.73 -0.97 18.52
CA CYS A 58 21.02 -2.36 18.16
C CYS A 58 22.27 -2.90 18.82
N LEU A 59 23.31 -2.09 19.06
CA LEU A 59 24.56 -2.53 19.70
C LEU A 59 24.35 -3.04 21.13
N GLY A 60 23.30 -2.58 21.83
CA GLY A 60 22.93 -3.01 23.17
C GLY A 60 21.81 -4.06 23.20
N SER A 61 21.40 -4.61 22.07
CA SER A 61 20.22 -5.46 21.94
C SER A 61 20.58 -6.85 21.42
N GLU A 62 19.78 -7.85 21.77
CA GLU A 62 19.94 -9.25 21.30
C GLU A 62 19.05 -9.54 20.05
N TRP A 63 18.92 -8.57 19.14
CA TRP A 63 18.10 -8.74 17.94
C TRP A 63 18.85 -9.50 16.86
N TYR A 64 18.14 -10.45 16.25
CA TYR A 64 18.68 -11.29 15.19
C TYR A 64 18.27 -10.76 13.79
N PHE A 65 19.12 -11.04 12.79
CA PHE A 65 18.85 -10.70 11.38
C PHE A 65 17.90 -11.70 10.69
N GLY A 66 17.54 -12.78 11.34
CA GLY A 66 16.60 -13.78 10.85
C GLY A 66 15.87 -14.48 11.98
N SER A 67 14.62 -14.85 11.76
CA SER A 67 13.79 -15.51 12.77
C SER A 67 14.05 -17.01 12.94
N GLY A 68 14.70 -17.66 11.96
CA GLY A 68 15.03 -19.09 12.01
C GLY A 68 13.85 -20.04 11.83
N ALA A 69 12.60 -19.60 12.07
CA ALA A 69 11.39 -20.42 11.94
C ALA A 69 10.15 -19.56 11.63
N SER A 70 9.01 -20.21 11.37
CA SER A 70 7.72 -19.51 11.35
C SER A 70 7.28 -19.13 12.76
N ARG A 71 6.40 -18.13 12.88
CA ARG A 71 5.88 -17.68 14.18
C ARG A 71 5.12 -18.77 14.95
N LEU A 72 4.62 -19.80 14.28
CA LEU A 72 3.94 -20.92 14.95
C LEU A 72 4.90 -21.93 15.58
N VAL A 73 6.17 -21.92 15.20
CA VAL A 73 7.19 -22.73 15.87
C VAL A 73 7.67 -22.03 17.14
N TYR A 74 8.05 -20.77 17.04
CA TYR A 74 8.36 -19.88 18.15
C TYR A 74 8.36 -18.42 17.69
N THR A 75 8.14 -17.50 18.64
CA THR A 75 8.36 -16.08 18.43
C THR A 75 9.81 -15.74 18.81
N SER A 76 10.57 -15.24 17.85
CA SER A 76 12.02 -15.05 17.98
C SER A 76 12.42 -13.77 18.73
N SER A 77 11.47 -12.91 19.11
CA SER A 77 11.74 -11.64 19.80
C SER A 77 10.45 -11.03 20.37
N ASP A 78 10.53 -10.40 21.54
CA ASP A 78 9.44 -9.64 22.17
C ASP A 78 8.99 -8.43 21.34
N GLU A 79 9.79 -8.04 20.36
CA GLU A 79 9.45 -6.94 19.45
C GLU A 79 8.16 -7.21 18.65
N PHE A 80 7.86 -8.48 18.36
CA PHE A 80 6.59 -8.85 17.70
C PHE A 80 5.39 -8.54 18.59
N ASP A 81 5.43 -8.92 19.85
CA ASP A 81 4.34 -8.67 20.79
C ASP A 81 4.17 -7.17 21.06
N ARG A 82 5.28 -6.43 21.12
CA ARG A 82 5.29 -4.98 21.27
C ARG A 82 4.65 -4.29 20.07
N LEU A 83 4.98 -4.71 18.85
CA LEU A 83 4.42 -4.16 17.63
C LEU A 83 2.92 -4.49 17.48
N GLU A 84 2.53 -5.74 17.71
CA GLU A 84 1.11 -6.13 17.68
C GLU A 84 0.33 -5.36 18.74
N SER A 85 0.84 -5.24 19.98
CA SER A 85 0.20 -4.47 21.06
C SER A 85 0.02 -2.98 20.72
N TRP A 86 0.99 -2.37 20.02
CA TRP A 86 0.85 -0.98 19.55
C TRP A 86 -0.35 -0.84 18.61
N PHE A 87 -0.48 -1.73 17.63
CA PHE A 87 -1.60 -1.73 16.70
C PHE A 87 -2.93 -2.03 17.39
N GLU A 88 -2.95 -3.00 18.31
CA GLU A 88 -4.14 -3.37 19.07
C GLU A 88 -4.65 -2.20 19.93
N ALA A 89 -3.75 -1.47 20.58
CA ALA A 89 -4.09 -0.28 21.37
C ALA A 89 -4.63 0.88 20.51
N LYS A 90 -4.02 1.11 19.33
CA LYS A 90 -4.42 2.22 18.44
C LYS A 90 -5.71 1.97 17.68
N PHE A 91 -5.98 0.75 17.28
CA PHE A 91 -7.13 0.41 16.44
C PHE A 91 -8.24 -0.32 17.20
N HIS A 92 -8.02 -0.72 18.45
CA HIS A 92 -8.95 -1.54 19.26
C HIS A 92 -9.34 -2.84 18.55
N LYS A 93 -8.38 -3.47 17.87
CA LYS A 93 -8.52 -4.73 17.11
C LYS A 93 -7.31 -5.61 17.35
N SER A 94 -7.48 -6.91 17.20
CA SER A 94 -6.36 -7.85 17.24
C SER A 94 -5.48 -7.71 16.00
N ALA A 95 -4.18 -7.81 16.19
CA ALA A 95 -3.16 -7.67 15.17
C ALA A 95 -2.43 -8.99 14.91
N VAL A 96 -2.04 -9.26 13.65
CA VAL A 96 -1.15 -10.34 13.24
C VAL A 96 -0.15 -9.83 12.22
N ILE A 97 1.14 -10.02 12.47
CA ILE A 97 2.23 -9.59 11.60
C ILE A 97 2.52 -10.65 10.52
N PHE A 98 2.66 -10.18 9.27
CA PHE A 98 3.04 -10.94 8.08
C PHE A 98 4.32 -10.40 7.44
N ASN A 99 4.98 -11.22 6.63
CA ASN A 99 6.22 -10.85 5.93
C ASN A 99 6.05 -9.74 4.88
N SER A 100 4.86 -9.58 4.33
CA SER A 100 4.52 -8.51 3.38
C SER A 100 3.01 -8.35 3.24
N GLY A 101 2.55 -7.20 2.73
CA GLY A 101 1.14 -6.98 2.39
C GLY A 101 0.63 -7.97 1.34
N TYR A 102 1.48 -8.34 0.39
CA TYR A 102 1.12 -9.35 -0.61
C TYR A 102 0.80 -10.70 0.04
N CYS A 103 1.67 -11.19 0.93
CA CYS A 103 1.48 -12.44 1.67
C CYS A 103 0.25 -12.38 2.57
N ALA A 104 0.02 -11.25 3.25
CA ALA A 104 -1.14 -11.04 4.11
C ALA A 104 -2.45 -11.09 3.31
N ASN A 105 -2.57 -10.29 2.22
CA ASN A 105 -3.73 -10.32 1.34
C ASN A 105 -4.01 -11.72 0.79
N LEU A 106 -2.95 -12.37 0.25
CA LEU A 106 -3.08 -13.70 -0.35
C LEU A 106 -3.65 -14.72 0.63
N SER A 107 -3.16 -14.72 1.88
CA SER A 107 -3.53 -15.71 2.87
C SER A 107 -4.82 -15.36 3.63
N CYS A 108 -5.01 -14.10 4.03
CA CYS A 108 -6.17 -13.71 4.82
C CYS A 108 -7.46 -13.76 3.98
N ILE A 109 -7.43 -13.26 2.73
CA ILE A 109 -8.59 -13.34 1.84
C ILE A 109 -8.91 -14.81 1.52
N SER A 110 -7.88 -15.64 1.28
CA SER A 110 -8.08 -17.08 1.07
C SER A 110 -8.68 -17.77 2.30
N ALA A 111 -8.26 -17.38 3.51
CA ALA A 111 -8.78 -17.93 4.77
C ALA A 111 -10.24 -17.52 5.06
N LEU A 112 -10.69 -16.39 4.51
CA LEU A 112 -12.08 -15.92 4.61
C LEU A 112 -13.01 -16.55 3.58
N ASN A 113 -12.46 -17.29 2.61
CA ASN A 113 -13.27 -17.93 1.58
C ASN A 113 -14.04 -19.14 2.11
N SER A 114 -15.31 -19.22 1.77
CA SER A 114 -16.19 -20.37 2.04
C SER A 114 -17.26 -20.48 0.95
N ASN A 115 -18.03 -21.57 0.97
CA ASN A 115 -19.15 -21.74 0.04
C ASN A 115 -20.23 -20.67 0.19
N ASP A 116 -20.36 -20.08 1.39
CA ASP A 116 -21.36 -19.08 1.76
C ASP A 116 -20.81 -17.64 1.72
N THR A 117 -19.59 -17.45 1.20
CA THR A 117 -18.94 -16.15 1.08
C THR A 117 -18.93 -15.67 -0.36
N LEU A 118 -19.36 -14.43 -0.58
CA LEU A 118 -19.17 -13.68 -1.82
C LEU A 118 -18.25 -12.49 -1.56
N PHE A 119 -17.21 -12.34 -2.38
CA PHE A 119 -16.40 -11.12 -2.39
C PHE A 119 -16.90 -10.15 -3.44
N ILE A 120 -17.04 -8.87 -3.08
CA ILE A 120 -17.38 -7.78 -4.00
C ILE A 120 -16.21 -6.80 -4.01
N ALA A 121 -15.49 -6.73 -5.14
CA ALA A 121 -14.21 -6.06 -5.24
C ALA A 121 -14.27 -4.86 -6.19
N ASP A 122 -13.67 -3.74 -5.80
CA ASP A 122 -13.39 -2.64 -6.72
C ASP A 122 -12.49 -3.13 -7.86
N LYS A 123 -12.69 -2.61 -9.08
CA LYS A 123 -11.88 -3.01 -10.25
C LYS A 123 -10.40 -2.68 -10.13
N LEU A 124 -10.02 -1.70 -9.30
CA LEU A 124 -8.64 -1.24 -9.18
C LEU A 124 -7.93 -1.71 -7.91
N ILE A 125 -8.51 -2.64 -7.13
CA ILE A 125 -7.82 -3.21 -5.96
C ILE A 125 -6.49 -3.84 -6.36
N HIS A 126 -5.57 -3.88 -5.41
CA HIS A 126 -4.21 -4.42 -5.59
C HIS A 126 -4.22 -5.86 -6.11
N ALA A 127 -3.24 -6.17 -6.96
CA ALA A 127 -3.10 -7.49 -7.59
C ALA A 127 -3.09 -8.64 -6.59
N SER A 128 -2.52 -8.46 -5.39
CA SER A 128 -2.50 -9.50 -4.34
C SER A 128 -3.88 -9.94 -3.88
N MET A 129 -4.86 -9.02 -3.83
CA MET A 129 -6.25 -9.35 -3.48
C MET A 129 -6.91 -10.16 -4.62
N ILE A 130 -6.67 -9.78 -5.88
CA ILE A 130 -7.17 -10.53 -7.04
C ILE A 130 -6.54 -11.93 -7.11
N ASP A 131 -5.25 -12.04 -6.82
CA ASP A 131 -4.55 -13.32 -6.82
C ASP A 131 -5.05 -14.23 -5.68
N ALA A 132 -5.36 -13.66 -4.51
CA ALA A 132 -5.99 -14.38 -3.41
C ALA A 132 -7.36 -14.97 -3.79
N LEU A 133 -8.22 -14.18 -4.44
CA LEU A 133 -9.53 -14.60 -4.91
C LEU A 133 -9.42 -15.75 -5.93
N LYS A 134 -8.47 -15.65 -6.86
CA LYS A 134 -8.22 -16.69 -7.87
C LYS A 134 -7.63 -17.95 -7.26
N LEU A 135 -6.61 -17.81 -6.40
CA LEU A 135 -5.91 -18.94 -5.78
C LEU A 135 -6.84 -19.76 -4.89
N SER A 136 -7.73 -19.10 -4.15
CA SER A 136 -8.71 -19.75 -3.28
C SER A 136 -9.97 -20.22 -4.02
N ASN A 137 -10.05 -20.03 -5.34
CA ASN A 137 -11.26 -20.29 -6.14
C ASN A 137 -12.50 -19.63 -5.54
N ALA A 138 -12.37 -18.41 -5.04
CA ALA A 138 -13.43 -17.67 -4.37
C ALA A 138 -14.52 -17.23 -5.35
N LYS A 139 -15.75 -17.19 -4.87
CA LYS A 139 -16.84 -16.52 -5.59
C LYS A 139 -16.67 -15.03 -5.45
N PHE A 140 -16.49 -14.30 -6.55
CA PHE A 140 -16.36 -12.85 -6.50
C PHE A 140 -17.00 -12.13 -7.67
N LYS A 141 -17.40 -10.89 -7.42
CA LYS A 141 -17.89 -9.92 -8.41
C LYS A 141 -17.06 -8.66 -8.33
N ARG A 142 -16.99 -7.91 -9.43
CA ARG A 142 -16.26 -6.65 -9.47
C ARG A 142 -17.19 -5.52 -9.89
N TYR A 143 -17.13 -4.39 -9.20
CA TYR A 143 -17.81 -3.16 -9.58
C TYR A 143 -16.84 -2.16 -10.21
N ALA A 144 -17.37 -1.20 -10.96
CA ALA A 144 -16.57 -0.12 -11.55
C ALA A 144 -15.94 0.71 -10.43
N HIS A 145 -14.74 1.21 -10.69
CA HIS A 145 -13.94 1.91 -9.69
C HIS A 145 -14.70 3.08 -9.06
N ASN A 146 -14.77 3.09 -7.73
CA ASN A 146 -15.47 4.07 -6.90
C ASN A 146 -16.96 4.30 -7.28
N ASP A 147 -17.60 3.31 -7.92
CA ASP A 147 -19.01 3.37 -8.30
C ASP A 147 -19.90 2.81 -7.15
N ASN A 148 -20.36 3.72 -6.32
CA ASN A 148 -21.20 3.40 -5.16
C ASN A 148 -22.53 2.77 -5.55
N GLU A 149 -23.16 3.17 -6.66
CA GLU A 149 -24.43 2.62 -7.13
C GLU A 149 -24.26 1.18 -7.61
N ALA A 150 -23.21 0.90 -8.38
CA ALA A 150 -22.88 -0.44 -8.82
C ALA A 150 -22.55 -1.36 -7.63
N LEU A 151 -21.82 -0.86 -6.62
CA LEU A 151 -21.50 -1.60 -5.41
C LEU A 151 -22.78 -1.97 -4.64
N GLU A 152 -23.66 -1.00 -4.38
CA GLU A 152 -24.92 -1.24 -3.67
C GLU A 152 -25.82 -2.22 -4.42
N SER A 153 -25.94 -2.08 -5.73
CA SER A 153 -26.70 -2.99 -6.59
C SER A 153 -26.22 -4.43 -6.45
N LEU A 154 -24.88 -4.65 -6.44
CA LEU A 154 -24.31 -5.99 -6.24
C LEU A 154 -24.56 -6.53 -4.84
N VAL A 155 -24.47 -5.72 -3.80
CA VAL A 155 -24.80 -6.13 -2.42
C VAL A 155 -26.27 -6.54 -2.35
N LYS A 156 -27.19 -5.68 -2.78
CA LYS A 156 -28.64 -5.93 -2.76
C LYS A 156 -29.05 -7.20 -3.52
N GLN A 157 -28.44 -7.48 -4.67
CA GLN A 157 -28.75 -8.66 -5.48
C GLN A 157 -28.27 -9.98 -4.86
N ASN A 158 -27.38 -9.93 -3.85
CA ASN A 158 -26.71 -11.10 -3.33
C ASN A 158 -26.85 -11.31 -1.80
N CYS A 159 -27.37 -10.34 -1.05
CA CYS A 159 -27.46 -10.42 0.43
C CYS A 159 -28.34 -11.61 0.90
N ASP A 160 -29.36 -12.01 0.15
CA ASP A 160 -30.19 -13.17 0.48
C ASP A 160 -29.60 -14.52 -0.02
N LYS A 161 -28.51 -14.49 -0.80
CA LYS A 161 -27.92 -15.68 -1.42
C LYS A 161 -26.64 -16.15 -0.74
N PHE A 162 -25.99 -15.26 -0.01
CA PHE A 162 -24.72 -15.52 0.67
C PHE A 162 -24.83 -15.07 2.12
N LYS A 163 -24.34 -15.90 3.02
CA LYS A 163 -24.27 -15.58 4.45
C LYS A 163 -23.30 -14.45 4.74
N HIS A 164 -22.22 -14.36 3.94
CA HIS A 164 -21.18 -13.35 4.09
C HIS A 164 -20.89 -12.67 2.76
N ILE A 165 -20.93 -11.36 2.74
CA ILE A 165 -20.48 -10.52 1.64
C ILE A 165 -19.30 -9.71 2.13
N ILE A 166 -18.12 -9.89 1.54
CA ILE A 166 -16.91 -9.14 1.91
C ILE A 166 -16.60 -8.14 0.81
N ILE A 167 -16.71 -6.85 1.13
CA ILE A 167 -16.34 -5.76 0.22
C ILE A 167 -14.83 -5.55 0.32
N LEU A 168 -14.12 -5.64 -0.82
CA LEU A 168 -12.69 -5.42 -0.93
C LEU A 168 -12.40 -4.07 -1.58
N SER A 169 -11.66 -3.20 -0.88
CA SER A 169 -11.23 -1.89 -1.39
C SER A 169 -9.88 -1.45 -0.80
N GLU A 170 -9.37 -0.32 -1.29
CA GLU A 170 -8.19 0.37 -0.73
C GLU A 170 -8.63 1.73 -0.17
N ALA A 171 -8.04 2.19 0.92
CA ALA A 171 -8.36 3.55 1.43
C ALA A 171 -7.83 4.65 0.51
N ILE A 172 -6.64 4.43 -0.08
CA ILE A 172 -6.06 5.23 -1.17
C ILE A 172 -5.56 4.25 -2.22
N PHE A 173 -6.02 4.41 -3.46
CA PHE A 173 -5.64 3.54 -4.56
C PHE A 173 -4.23 3.82 -5.07
N SER A 174 -3.46 2.76 -5.25
CA SER A 174 -2.02 2.82 -5.49
C SER A 174 -1.59 3.57 -6.76
N MET A 175 -2.41 3.52 -7.82
CA MET A 175 -2.09 4.08 -9.14
C MET A 175 -2.83 5.38 -9.44
N ASP A 176 -3.99 5.59 -8.82
CA ASP A 176 -4.86 6.74 -9.06
C ASP A 176 -4.76 7.77 -7.93
N GLY A 177 -4.35 7.35 -6.73
CA GLY A 177 -4.18 8.22 -5.57
C GLY A 177 -5.49 8.77 -5.02
N ASP A 178 -6.62 8.35 -5.56
CA ASP A 178 -7.93 8.73 -5.08
C ASP A 178 -8.36 7.86 -3.87
N ARG A 179 -9.42 8.27 -3.20
CA ARG A 179 -9.92 7.64 -1.97
C ARG A 179 -11.19 6.85 -2.25
N ALA A 180 -11.34 5.71 -1.58
CA ALA A 180 -12.63 5.04 -1.50
C ALA A 180 -13.59 5.78 -0.57
N ASP A 181 -14.90 5.69 -0.87
CA ASP A 181 -15.96 6.17 0.01
C ASP A 181 -16.29 5.12 1.08
N ILE A 182 -15.43 5.09 2.12
CA ILE A 182 -15.57 4.12 3.22
C ILE A 182 -16.84 4.39 4.03
N ASP A 183 -17.28 5.64 4.19
CA ASP A 183 -18.53 5.97 4.87
C ASP A 183 -19.73 5.34 4.15
N PHE A 184 -19.76 5.38 2.83
CA PHE A 184 -20.79 4.70 2.04
C PHE A 184 -20.72 3.18 2.24
N MET A 185 -19.54 2.56 2.17
CA MET A 185 -19.37 1.12 2.40
C MET A 185 -19.85 0.71 3.80
N LEU A 186 -19.56 1.49 4.84
CA LEU A 186 -20.06 1.27 6.20
C LEU A 186 -21.59 1.42 6.28
N SER A 187 -22.18 2.31 5.48
CA SER A 187 -23.63 2.42 5.38
C SER A 187 -24.28 1.15 4.81
N LEU A 188 -23.61 0.49 3.85
CA LEU A 188 -24.07 -0.81 3.33
C LEU A 188 -24.00 -1.89 4.41
N LYS A 189 -22.90 -1.95 5.15
CA LYS A 189 -22.75 -2.88 6.28
C LYS A 189 -23.86 -2.71 7.32
N LYS A 190 -24.32 -1.49 7.58
CA LYS A 190 -25.43 -1.21 8.51
C LYS A 190 -26.81 -1.60 7.95
N ARG A 191 -26.98 -1.57 6.63
CA ARG A 191 -28.27 -1.84 5.96
C ARG A 191 -28.46 -3.30 5.57
N TYR A 192 -27.38 -4.05 5.40
CA TYR A 192 -27.44 -5.43 4.92
C TYR A 192 -26.66 -6.35 5.86
N ASP A 193 -27.37 -7.32 6.45
CA ASP A 193 -26.75 -8.31 7.34
C ASP A 193 -25.69 -9.15 6.62
N GLY A 194 -24.65 -9.53 7.33
CA GLY A 194 -23.56 -10.35 6.79
C GLY A 194 -22.56 -9.61 5.89
N VAL A 195 -22.73 -8.29 5.68
CA VAL A 195 -21.75 -7.47 4.97
C VAL A 195 -20.58 -7.12 5.88
N MET A 196 -19.38 -7.37 5.39
CA MET A 196 -18.10 -7.07 6.05
C MET A 196 -17.18 -6.26 5.13
N LEU A 197 -16.29 -5.47 5.69
CA LEU A 197 -15.33 -4.65 4.95
C LEU A 197 -13.90 -5.15 5.16
N TYR A 198 -13.17 -5.33 4.05
CA TYR A 198 -11.73 -5.55 4.02
C TYR A 198 -11.08 -4.37 3.29
N ILE A 199 -10.36 -3.53 4.02
CA ILE A 199 -9.76 -2.29 3.51
C ILE A 199 -8.24 -2.37 3.59
N ASP A 200 -7.58 -2.20 2.44
CA ASP A 200 -6.12 -2.09 2.38
C ASP A 200 -5.69 -0.63 2.62
N LEU A 201 -4.92 -0.41 3.69
CA LEU A 201 -4.40 0.90 4.13
C LEU A 201 -2.96 1.13 3.66
N ALA A 202 -2.43 0.33 2.74
CA ALA A 202 -1.02 0.36 2.36
C ALA A 202 -0.51 1.73 1.90
N HIS A 203 -1.36 2.55 1.29
CA HIS A 203 -1.02 3.88 0.81
C HIS A 203 -1.55 5.02 1.70
N SER A 204 -2.34 4.71 2.73
CA SER A 204 -2.89 5.71 3.65
C SER A 204 -2.22 5.69 5.01
N PHE A 205 -1.92 4.50 5.56
CA PHE A 205 -1.33 4.35 6.88
C PHE A 205 -0.03 5.14 7.01
N PHE A 206 0.06 5.93 8.07
CA PHE A 206 1.21 6.71 8.50
C PHE A 206 1.60 7.87 7.57
N ALA A 207 1.03 7.98 6.36
CA ALA A 207 1.40 8.97 5.36
C ALA A 207 0.79 10.36 5.62
N LEU A 208 -0.54 10.47 5.67
CA LEU A 208 -1.26 11.74 5.84
C LEU A 208 -1.70 11.98 7.28
N ASP A 209 -1.95 10.91 8.00
CA ASP A 209 -2.19 10.87 9.44
C ASP A 209 -1.59 9.59 10.03
N GLU A 210 -1.53 9.48 11.36
CA GLU A 210 -0.88 8.35 12.03
C GLU A 210 -1.53 7.01 11.70
N LEU A 211 -2.85 6.94 11.61
CA LEU A 211 -3.60 5.71 11.40
C LEU A 211 -3.95 5.44 9.93
N GLY A 212 -3.85 6.44 9.06
CA GLY A 212 -4.20 6.34 7.64
C GLY A 212 -5.71 6.28 7.38
N ILE A 213 -6.51 6.30 8.43
CA ILE A 213 -7.97 6.32 8.42
C ILE A 213 -8.45 6.93 9.74
N SER A 214 -9.56 7.65 9.74
CA SER A 214 -10.08 8.22 10.98
C SER A 214 -10.40 7.12 12.01
N ALA A 215 -10.12 7.39 13.28
CA ALA A 215 -10.41 6.46 14.38
C ALA A 215 -11.89 6.03 14.39
N ARG A 216 -12.82 6.94 14.04
CA ARG A 216 -14.25 6.65 13.92
C ARG A 216 -14.56 5.55 12.90
N LEU A 217 -13.93 5.62 11.73
CA LEU A 217 -14.16 4.63 10.66
C LEU A 217 -13.49 3.29 10.97
N SER A 218 -12.30 3.33 11.57
CA SER A 218 -11.53 2.11 11.85
C SER A 218 -12.26 1.14 12.78
N CYS A 219 -13.06 1.62 13.73
CA CYS A 219 -13.80 0.78 14.67
C CYS A 219 -14.78 -0.16 13.97
N ASP A 220 -15.44 0.30 12.90
CA ASP A 220 -16.50 -0.43 12.21
C ASP A 220 -16.02 -1.31 11.03
N ILE A 221 -14.76 -1.16 10.58
CA ILE A 221 -14.16 -2.00 9.53
C ILE A 221 -13.77 -3.36 10.12
N ASP A 222 -14.08 -4.45 9.42
CA ASP A 222 -13.84 -5.81 9.91
C ASP A 222 -12.38 -6.24 9.77
N PHE A 223 -11.77 -5.92 8.63
CA PHE A 223 -10.38 -6.26 8.29
C PHE A 223 -9.66 -5.05 7.73
N MET A 224 -8.51 -4.72 8.28
CA MET A 224 -7.63 -3.69 7.75
C MET A 224 -6.25 -4.26 7.52
N LEU A 225 -5.75 -4.14 6.28
CA LEU A 225 -4.36 -4.46 5.98
C LEU A 225 -3.51 -3.20 6.04
N ILE A 226 -2.41 -3.27 6.75
CA ILE A 226 -1.41 -2.22 6.86
C ILE A 226 -0.08 -2.75 6.35
N THR A 227 0.63 -2.01 5.49
CA THR A 227 1.99 -2.36 5.07
C THR A 227 3.01 -1.48 5.77
N LEU A 228 4.06 -2.10 6.29
CA LEU A 228 5.13 -1.41 7.00
C LEU A 228 6.24 -0.89 6.05
N GLY A 229 6.24 -1.36 4.80
CA GLY A 229 7.29 -1.08 3.81
C GLY A 229 7.10 0.21 2.99
N LYS A 230 6.15 1.08 3.34
CA LYS A 230 5.88 2.34 2.62
C LYS A 230 6.16 3.54 3.53
N ALA A 231 5.15 4.26 3.98
CA ALA A 231 5.34 5.45 4.82
C ALA A 231 6.13 5.18 6.11
N LEU A 232 5.99 3.99 6.71
CA LEU A 232 6.74 3.61 7.90
C LEU A 232 8.23 3.26 7.62
N GLY A 233 8.61 3.09 6.36
CA GLY A 233 10.01 2.86 5.97
C GLY A 233 10.63 1.55 6.47
N SER A 234 9.82 0.50 6.71
CA SER A 234 10.24 -0.79 7.25
C SER A 234 9.99 -1.94 6.27
N SER A 235 9.65 -3.11 6.76
CA SER A 235 9.26 -4.30 6.02
C SER A 235 8.16 -5.05 6.77
N GLY A 236 7.36 -5.83 6.03
CA GLY A 236 6.25 -6.58 6.60
C GLY A 236 4.89 -5.92 6.42
N ALA A 237 3.90 -6.53 7.05
CA ALA A 237 2.53 -6.05 7.09
C ALA A 237 1.82 -6.50 8.37
N VAL A 238 0.72 -5.84 8.69
CA VAL A 238 -0.16 -6.21 9.80
C VAL A 238 -1.58 -6.33 9.28
N ILE A 239 -2.27 -7.41 9.63
CA ILE A 239 -3.72 -7.52 9.47
C ILE A 239 -4.39 -7.26 10.82
N LEU A 240 -5.39 -6.38 10.80
CA LEU A 240 -6.20 -6.04 11.96
C LEU A 240 -7.60 -6.62 11.80
N SER A 241 -8.11 -7.27 12.83
CA SER A 241 -9.44 -7.89 12.83
C SER A 241 -9.96 -8.11 14.25
N SER A 242 -11.12 -8.75 14.40
CA SER A 242 -11.55 -9.23 15.72
C SER A 242 -10.71 -10.46 16.18
N ASN A 243 -10.72 -10.76 17.48
CA ASN A 243 -10.05 -11.93 18.06
C ASN A 243 -10.41 -13.23 17.33
N LYS A 244 -11.69 -13.42 17.02
CA LYS A 244 -12.18 -14.59 16.28
C LYS A 244 -11.47 -14.76 14.93
N PHE A 245 -11.29 -13.69 14.18
CA PHE A 245 -10.62 -13.75 12.89
C PHE A 245 -9.10 -13.82 13.03
N LYS A 246 -8.51 -13.25 14.08
CA LYS A 246 -7.10 -13.49 14.44
C LYS A 246 -6.83 -14.98 14.57
N ASP A 247 -7.67 -15.72 15.31
CA ASP A 247 -7.53 -17.17 15.48
C ASP A 247 -7.66 -17.93 14.15
N ILE A 248 -8.61 -17.52 13.29
CA ILE A 248 -8.74 -18.10 11.93
C ILE A 248 -7.46 -17.86 11.13
N PHE A 249 -6.90 -16.66 11.12
CA PHE A 249 -5.69 -16.36 10.36
C PHE A 249 -4.47 -17.13 10.89
N ILE A 250 -4.29 -17.21 12.20
CA ILE A 250 -3.19 -18.00 12.81
C ILE A 250 -3.28 -19.47 12.40
N ASN A 251 -4.48 -20.04 12.30
CA ASN A 251 -4.69 -21.45 12.02
C ASN A 251 -4.86 -21.82 10.54
N SER A 252 -5.06 -20.83 9.64
CA SER A 252 -5.36 -21.10 8.23
C SER A 252 -4.59 -20.24 7.22
N ALA A 253 -3.98 -19.13 7.63
CA ALA A 253 -3.22 -18.27 6.73
C ALA A 253 -1.87 -18.92 6.35
N ARG A 254 -1.83 -19.53 5.16
CA ARG A 254 -0.70 -20.35 4.71
C ARG A 254 0.65 -19.62 4.71
N SER A 255 0.69 -18.34 4.32
CA SER A 255 1.95 -17.59 4.33
C SER A 255 2.44 -17.22 5.73
N LEU A 256 1.58 -17.27 6.74
CA LEU A 256 1.99 -17.16 8.15
C LEU A 256 2.55 -18.49 8.67
N ILE A 257 1.87 -19.58 8.34
CA ILE A 257 2.17 -20.92 8.84
C ILE A 257 3.46 -21.49 8.23
N TYR A 258 3.62 -21.36 6.91
CA TYR A 258 4.65 -22.03 6.12
C TYR A 258 5.78 -21.13 5.63
N SER A 259 5.90 -19.91 6.17
CA SER A 259 7.05 -19.02 5.92
C SER A 259 7.86 -18.80 7.21
N THR A 260 9.17 -18.66 7.06
CA THR A 260 9.99 -18.06 8.11
C THR A 260 9.48 -16.67 8.43
N ALA A 261 9.38 -16.32 9.69
CA ALA A 261 8.85 -15.04 10.15
C ALA A 261 9.74 -13.86 9.72
N LEU A 262 9.17 -12.67 9.75
CA LEU A 262 9.88 -11.41 9.53
C LEU A 262 11.11 -11.33 10.46
N ALA A 263 12.22 -10.78 9.97
CA ALA A 263 13.42 -10.63 10.78
C ALA A 263 13.17 -9.72 12.00
N PRO A 264 13.57 -10.13 13.23
CA PRO A 264 13.34 -9.34 14.44
C PRO A 264 13.83 -7.90 14.36
N ILE A 265 14.95 -7.66 13.69
CA ILE A 265 15.49 -6.30 13.49
C ILE A 265 14.53 -5.39 12.72
N ASN A 266 13.77 -5.93 11.75
CA ASN A 266 12.76 -5.16 11.02
C ASN A 266 11.56 -4.80 11.89
N VAL A 267 11.18 -5.71 12.79
CA VAL A 267 10.11 -5.47 13.77
C VAL A 267 10.53 -4.42 14.78
N ALA A 268 11.76 -4.53 15.30
CA ALA A 268 12.36 -3.55 16.20
C ALA A 268 12.48 -2.16 15.53
N TRP A 269 12.89 -2.10 14.26
CA TRP A 269 12.90 -0.84 13.49
C TRP A 269 11.49 -0.24 13.39
N SER A 270 10.46 -1.06 13.15
CA SER A 270 9.07 -0.59 13.10
C SER A 270 8.64 0.01 14.44
N ASN A 271 8.93 -0.65 15.55
CA ASN A 271 8.66 -0.14 16.90
C ASN A 271 9.41 1.18 17.19
N PHE A 272 10.68 1.26 16.80
CA PHE A 272 11.48 2.47 16.93
C PHE A 272 10.87 3.63 16.14
N VAL A 273 10.49 3.41 14.88
CA VAL A 273 9.83 4.45 14.06
C VAL A 273 8.50 4.88 14.69
N LEU A 274 7.66 3.95 15.10
CA LEU A 274 6.35 4.25 15.71
C LEU A 274 6.46 4.98 17.06
N SER A 275 7.63 4.97 17.72
CA SER A 275 7.88 5.73 18.94
C SER A 275 8.20 7.20 18.72
N LYS A 276 8.38 7.64 17.47
CA LYS A 276 8.75 9.01 17.11
C LYS A 276 7.53 9.83 16.65
N ASP A 277 7.66 11.14 16.69
CA ASP A 277 6.67 12.08 16.16
C ASP A 277 7.06 12.52 14.73
N TYR A 278 6.13 12.39 13.80
CA TYR A 278 6.26 12.79 12.38
C TYR A 278 5.22 13.84 11.97
N THR A 279 4.73 14.61 12.90
CA THR A 279 3.72 15.66 12.63
C THR A 279 4.22 16.68 11.61
N LYS A 280 5.49 17.10 11.74
CA LYS A 280 6.10 18.07 10.81
C LYS A 280 6.25 17.52 9.39
N GLU A 281 6.65 16.25 9.27
CA GLU A 281 6.77 15.58 7.98
C GLU A 281 5.41 15.45 7.30
N ARG A 282 4.36 15.11 8.03
CA ARG A 282 2.99 15.06 7.51
C ARG A 282 2.45 16.42 7.11
N GLU A 283 2.71 17.45 7.90
CA GLU A 283 2.35 18.84 7.55
C GLU A 283 3.07 19.29 6.26
N ASN A 284 4.37 19.02 6.15
CA ASN A 284 5.10 19.34 4.93
C ASN A 284 4.57 18.55 3.72
N LEU A 285 4.27 17.27 3.88
CA LEU A 285 3.65 16.46 2.80
C LEU A 285 2.30 17.05 2.35
N ALA A 286 1.47 17.49 3.29
CA ALA A 286 0.21 18.17 2.97
C ALA A 286 0.42 19.49 2.21
N ASN A 287 1.42 20.30 2.59
CA ASN A 287 1.79 21.51 1.89
C ASN A 287 2.25 21.23 0.44
N LEU A 288 3.04 20.19 0.23
CA LEU A 288 3.50 19.77 -1.10
C LEU A 288 2.35 19.26 -1.98
N ILE A 289 1.39 18.53 -1.41
CA ILE A 289 0.16 18.09 -2.09
C ILE A 289 -0.62 19.31 -2.58
N ASN A 290 -0.87 20.27 -1.69
CA ASN A 290 -1.58 21.50 -2.01
C ASN A 290 -0.84 22.34 -3.07
N PHE A 291 0.49 22.44 -2.96
CA PHE A 291 1.30 23.17 -3.93
C PHE A 291 1.23 22.53 -5.32
N LEU A 292 1.39 21.20 -5.43
CA LEU A 292 1.34 20.51 -6.72
C LEU A 292 -0.07 20.58 -7.32
N GLY A 293 -1.11 20.41 -6.51
CA GLY A 293 -2.51 20.62 -6.89
C GLY A 293 -3.07 19.63 -7.93
N LEU A 294 -2.41 18.51 -8.17
CA LEU A 294 -2.84 17.50 -9.16
C LEU A 294 -3.81 16.47 -8.57
N ASN A 295 -3.74 16.22 -7.26
CA ASN A 295 -4.59 15.27 -6.55
C ASN A 295 -4.74 15.71 -5.09
N SER A 296 -5.69 15.11 -4.38
CA SER A 296 -5.93 15.34 -2.94
C SER A 296 -5.05 14.48 -2.02
N THR A 297 -4.15 13.67 -2.58
CA THR A 297 -3.23 12.81 -1.83
C THR A 297 -1.79 12.93 -2.35
N HIS A 298 -0.87 12.29 -1.65
CA HIS A 298 0.55 12.25 -2.00
C HIS A 298 0.87 11.40 -3.26
N ILE A 299 -0.12 10.76 -3.85
CA ILE A 299 -0.01 10.05 -5.13
C ILE A 299 -0.77 10.86 -6.18
N SER A 300 -0.06 11.42 -7.13
CA SER A 300 -0.61 12.27 -8.16
C SER A 300 -0.33 11.70 -9.55
N PRO A 301 -1.32 11.04 -10.18
CA PRO A 301 -1.17 10.54 -11.54
C PRO A 301 -1.28 11.70 -12.56
N PHE A 302 -0.36 11.72 -13.53
CA PHE A 302 -0.48 12.54 -14.73
C PHE A 302 -0.76 11.64 -15.91
N ILE A 303 -2.03 11.57 -16.33
CA ILE A 303 -2.50 10.62 -17.35
C ILE A 303 -2.09 11.11 -18.75
N VAL A 304 -1.33 10.28 -19.47
CA VAL A 304 -0.88 10.56 -20.85
C VAL A 304 -1.65 9.71 -21.87
N GLY A 305 -2.10 8.52 -21.45
CA GLY A 305 -2.87 7.57 -22.25
C GLY A 305 -2.01 6.61 -23.06
N ASP A 306 -1.15 7.10 -23.93
CA ASP A 306 -0.29 6.31 -24.82
C ASP A 306 1.00 5.86 -24.12
N ASN A 307 1.39 4.59 -24.31
CA ASN A 307 2.57 3.99 -23.67
C ASN A 307 3.89 4.66 -24.10
N ALA A 308 4.06 4.89 -25.39
CA ALA A 308 5.31 5.43 -25.95
C ALA A 308 5.46 6.91 -25.57
N LYS A 309 4.38 7.68 -25.63
CA LYS A 309 4.37 9.09 -25.18
C LYS A 309 4.67 9.19 -23.69
N THR A 310 4.11 8.30 -22.84
CA THR A 310 4.38 8.27 -21.40
C THR A 310 5.85 7.98 -21.11
N LEU A 311 6.46 7.02 -21.82
CA LEU A 311 7.89 6.73 -21.70
C LEU A 311 8.74 7.92 -22.16
N LYS A 312 8.39 8.54 -23.28
CA LYS A 312 9.12 9.72 -23.80
C LYS A 312 9.09 10.86 -22.78
N LEU A 313 7.93 11.14 -22.18
CA LEU A 313 7.80 12.19 -21.17
C LEU A 313 8.59 11.87 -19.91
N SER A 314 8.52 10.62 -19.41
CA SER A 314 9.31 10.16 -18.28
C SER A 314 10.82 10.32 -18.53
N ASN A 315 11.29 9.96 -19.73
CA ASN A 315 12.71 10.12 -20.12
C ASN A 315 13.12 11.60 -20.27
N SER A 316 12.23 12.46 -20.76
CA SER A 316 12.49 13.91 -20.83
C SER A 316 12.62 14.50 -19.41
N LEU A 317 11.72 14.14 -18.49
CA LEU A 317 11.81 14.56 -17.09
C LEU A 317 13.08 14.02 -16.41
N LYS A 318 13.48 12.79 -16.73
CA LYS A 318 14.77 12.24 -16.26
C LYS A 318 15.97 13.08 -16.73
N SER A 319 15.93 13.62 -17.94
CA SER A 319 16.97 14.52 -18.45
C SER A 319 17.02 15.86 -17.73
N LEU A 320 15.89 16.27 -17.15
CA LEU A 320 15.75 17.47 -16.32
C LEU A 320 15.99 17.24 -14.82
N GLY A 321 16.40 16.03 -14.42
CA GLY A 321 16.76 15.72 -13.04
C GLY A 321 15.63 15.08 -12.21
N TYR A 322 14.48 14.69 -12.81
CA TYR A 322 13.35 14.09 -12.10
C TYR A 322 13.20 12.60 -12.43
N PHE A 323 13.10 11.75 -11.42
CA PHE A 323 12.72 10.35 -11.59
C PHE A 323 11.22 10.19 -11.31
N ILE A 324 10.44 10.03 -12.38
CA ILE A 324 8.99 9.78 -12.32
C ILE A 324 8.69 8.54 -13.16
N PRO A 325 8.22 7.43 -12.54
CA PRO A 325 7.96 6.19 -13.27
C PRO A 325 6.78 6.32 -14.24
N ALA A 326 6.99 5.81 -15.46
CA ALA A 326 5.92 5.62 -16.44
C ALA A 326 5.16 4.31 -16.14
N ILE A 327 3.94 4.42 -15.66
CA ILE A 327 3.07 3.29 -15.39
C ILE A 327 2.23 2.99 -16.63
N ARG A 328 2.22 1.73 -17.04
CA ARG A 328 1.62 1.25 -18.31
C ARG A 328 0.88 -0.07 -18.07
N PRO A 329 0.03 -0.48 -19.00
CA PRO A 329 -0.56 -1.83 -18.97
C PRO A 329 0.50 -2.94 -18.80
N PRO A 330 0.19 -4.02 -18.08
CA PRO A 330 -1.10 -4.35 -17.48
C PRO A 330 -1.33 -3.75 -16.07
N THR A 331 -0.42 -2.90 -15.55
CA THR A 331 -0.55 -2.30 -14.21
C THR A 331 -1.74 -1.32 -14.15
N VAL A 332 -2.00 -0.63 -15.25
CA VAL A 332 -3.18 0.24 -15.46
C VAL A 332 -3.92 -0.22 -16.71
N PRO A 333 -5.21 0.13 -16.89
CA PRO A 333 -5.95 -0.22 -18.09
C PRO A 333 -5.32 0.34 -19.37
N GLU A 334 -5.62 -0.28 -20.53
CA GLU A 334 -5.25 0.23 -21.85
C GLU A 334 -5.77 1.66 -22.04
N GLY A 335 -4.95 2.51 -22.65
CA GLY A 335 -5.27 3.92 -22.84
C GLY A 335 -5.19 4.78 -21.57
N LYS A 336 -4.69 4.23 -20.45
CA LYS A 336 -4.55 4.92 -19.15
C LYS A 336 -3.10 4.97 -18.66
N ALA A 337 -2.12 4.86 -19.58
CA ALA A 337 -0.72 5.04 -19.25
C ALA A 337 -0.46 6.44 -18.66
N ARG A 338 0.38 6.50 -17.61
CA ARG A 338 0.56 7.71 -16.81
C ARG A 338 1.94 7.83 -16.22
N LEU A 339 2.33 9.04 -15.88
CA LEU A 339 3.37 9.29 -14.90
C LEU A 339 2.74 9.16 -13.51
N ARG A 340 3.34 8.39 -12.60
CA ARG A 340 2.91 8.30 -11.20
C ARG A 340 3.85 9.11 -10.32
N ILE A 341 3.42 10.30 -9.96
CA ILE A 341 4.18 11.19 -9.09
C ILE A 341 3.86 10.80 -7.65
N SER A 342 4.88 10.46 -6.88
CA SER A 342 4.78 10.16 -5.45
C SER A 342 5.52 11.25 -4.68
N LEU A 343 4.80 12.04 -3.90
CA LEU A 343 5.38 13.06 -3.04
C LEU A 343 5.95 12.42 -1.79
N ARG A 344 7.03 13.02 -1.28
CA ARG A 344 7.74 12.65 -0.06
C ARG A 344 7.87 13.86 0.85
N ALA A 345 7.79 13.64 2.15
CA ALA A 345 7.86 14.70 3.14
C ALA A 345 9.24 15.40 3.26
N ASP A 346 10.31 14.77 2.75
CA ASP A 346 11.66 15.35 2.72
C ASP A 346 11.95 16.21 1.47
N LEU A 347 10.91 16.47 0.64
CA LEU A 347 10.96 17.45 -0.46
C LEU A 347 10.65 18.86 0.05
N GLU A 348 11.11 19.85 -0.71
CA GLU A 348 10.79 21.25 -0.54
C GLU A 348 9.94 21.77 -1.71
N ILE A 349 9.21 22.86 -1.52
CA ILE A 349 8.40 23.45 -2.60
C ILE A 349 9.29 23.80 -3.80
N ASP A 350 10.48 24.32 -3.57
CA ASP A 350 11.43 24.70 -4.62
C ASP A 350 11.85 23.50 -5.50
N ASP A 351 11.91 22.28 -4.94
CA ASP A 351 12.14 21.06 -5.71
C ASP A 351 11.07 20.82 -6.79
N LEU A 352 9.85 21.34 -6.59
CA LEU A 352 8.69 21.08 -7.43
C LEU A 352 8.29 22.22 -8.36
N VAL A 353 8.83 23.44 -8.18
CA VAL A 353 8.44 24.63 -8.97
C VAL A 353 8.59 24.39 -10.48
N SER A 354 9.76 23.93 -10.91
CA SER A 354 10.01 23.67 -12.34
C SER A 354 9.19 22.48 -12.84
N LEU A 355 9.01 21.44 -12.05
CA LEU A 355 8.18 20.29 -12.40
C LEU A 355 6.72 20.73 -12.62
N LYS A 356 6.15 21.51 -11.69
CA LYS A 356 4.78 22.00 -11.79
C LYS A 356 4.55 22.76 -13.11
N ARG A 357 5.45 23.69 -13.44
CA ARG A 357 5.36 24.44 -14.72
C ARG A 357 5.37 23.50 -15.93
N ILE A 358 6.26 22.50 -15.95
CA ILE A 358 6.33 21.53 -17.06
C ILE A 358 5.04 20.72 -17.17
N LEU A 359 4.44 20.32 -16.06
CA LEU A 359 3.19 19.56 -16.05
C LEU A 359 2.02 20.42 -16.51
N ASP A 360 1.93 21.67 -16.07
CA ASP A 360 0.89 22.63 -16.49
C ASP A 360 0.93 22.86 -18.02
N GLU A 361 2.14 23.04 -18.60
CA GLU A 361 2.35 23.21 -20.05
C GLU A 361 1.97 21.94 -20.85
N ASN A 362 2.10 20.74 -20.28
CA ASN A 362 1.77 19.48 -20.94
C ASN A 362 0.33 19.01 -20.67
N GLY A 363 -0.33 19.50 -19.64
CA GLY A 363 -1.71 19.17 -19.29
C GLY A 363 -2.77 20.02 -20.02
N SER A 364 -2.36 21.12 -20.61
CA SER A 364 -3.24 22.05 -21.35
C SER A 364 -3.44 21.65 -22.82
N ARG A 365 -3.09 20.42 -23.22
CA ARG A 365 -3.16 19.95 -24.62
C ARG A 365 -4.09 18.74 -24.76
#